data_8cb4ba545e7e0ade17a414dfaf547713
#
_entry.id   8cb4ba545e7e0ade17a414dfaf547713
#
_cell.length_a   1.000
_cell.length_b   1.000
_cell.length_c   1.000
_cell.angle_alpha   90.00
_cell.angle_beta   90.00
_cell.angle_gamma   90.00
#
_symmetry.space_group_name_H-M   'P 1'
#
loop_
_entity.id
_entity.type
_entity.pdbx_description
1 polymer ?
#
loop_
_entity_poly.entity_id
_entity_poly.type
_entity_poly.pdbx_seq_one_letter_code
_entity_poly.pdbx_strand_id
1 'polypeptide(L)'
;RYRNDGDEKKGNVWATRCKVICDMINFEAPDVFGTQEVLIGQLRDLRAGLDNYDFIGVGRDDGKEAGEYSALFYKKDHLTLLNHGNFWLNETPDKPKLGWDAACIRICTWGEFKQKNTGFRFFHFNLHMDHVGVVARREAAKLIVKKVREIAKGAPVVVTGDFNVDQNNEIFKIFTDSGILKDSYTAARLRFAENGTFNDYKPYMKTQSR
;
A
#
# COMPACT_ATOMS: atom_id res chain seq x y z
N ARG A 1 7.61 9.20 1.51
CA ARG A 1 7.65 10.17 2.62
C ARG A 1 7.83 11.60 2.13
N TYR A 2 7.28 12.57 2.88
CA TYR A 2 7.35 13.99 2.51
C TYR A 2 8.74 14.60 2.77
N ARG A 3 9.27 14.40 3.95
CA ARG A 3 10.55 14.99 4.40
C ARG A 3 11.40 13.99 5.17
N ASN A 4 12.71 14.10 5.01
CA ASN A 4 13.69 13.46 5.86
C ASN A 4 14.82 14.45 6.13
N ASP A 5 15.42 14.38 7.31
CA ASP A 5 16.59 15.16 7.66
C ASP A 5 17.73 14.90 6.68
N GLY A 6 18.23 15.95 6.06
CA GLY A 6 19.27 15.85 5.05
C GLY A 6 18.80 15.67 3.61
N ASP A 7 17.50 15.53 3.32
CA ASP A 7 17.00 15.51 1.92
C ASP A 7 17.38 16.77 1.16
N GLU A 8 17.30 17.95 1.80
CA GLU A 8 17.71 19.23 1.20
C GLU A 8 19.21 19.25 0.84
N LYS A 9 20.06 18.76 1.75
CA LYS A 9 21.51 18.68 1.53
C LYS A 9 21.89 17.74 0.40
N LYS A 10 21.06 16.73 0.13
CA LYS A 10 21.26 15.74 -0.94
C LYS A 10 20.54 16.08 -2.24
N GLY A 11 19.82 17.19 -2.30
CA GLY A 11 19.00 17.55 -3.46
C GLY A 11 17.77 16.65 -3.68
N ASN A 12 17.35 15.90 -2.65
CA ASN A 12 16.27 14.90 -2.72
C ASN A 12 14.95 15.42 -2.12
N VAL A 13 14.71 16.72 -2.20
CA VAL A 13 13.45 17.31 -1.75
C VAL A 13 12.25 16.78 -2.54
N TRP A 14 11.07 16.86 -1.94
CA TRP A 14 9.85 16.35 -2.58
C TRP A 14 9.62 16.91 -3.99
N ALA A 15 9.83 18.20 -4.20
CA ALA A 15 9.64 18.83 -5.51
C ALA A 15 10.47 18.16 -6.61
N THR A 16 11.74 17.79 -6.31
CA THR A 16 12.60 17.06 -7.24
C THR A 16 12.13 15.63 -7.43
N ARG A 17 11.83 14.93 -6.34
CA ARG A 17 11.41 13.51 -6.38
C ARG A 17 10.06 13.31 -7.04
N CYS A 18 9.10 14.21 -6.83
CA CYS A 18 7.76 14.12 -7.38
C CYS A 18 7.78 13.98 -8.90
N LYS A 19 8.57 14.81 -9.59
CA LYS A 19 8.68 14.73 -11.04
C LYS A 19 9.19 13.35 -11.50
N VAL A 20 10.29 12.87 -10.91
CA VAL A 20 10.88 11.58 -11.27
C VAL A 20 9.93 10.42 -10.99
N ILE A 21 9.17 10.48 -9.88
CA ILE A 21 8.16 9.48 -9.53
C ILE A 21 7.03 9.49 -10.55
N CYS A 22 6.52 10.67 -10.94
CA CYS A 22 5.49 10.79 -11.95
C CYS A 22 5.95 10.27 -13.31
N ASP A 23 7.16 10.64 -13.75
CA ASP A 23 7.73 10.17 -15.01
C ASP A 23 7.84 8.62 -15.03
N MET A 24 8.32 8.02 -13.92
CA MET A 24 8.43 6.57 -13.78
C MET A 24 7.04 5.89 -13.82
N ILE A 25 6.06 6.40 -13.07
CA ILE A 25 4.72 5.81 -13.04
C ILE A 25 4.01 5.97 -14.39
N ASN A 26 4.14 7.11 -15.05
CA ASN A 26 3.58 7.31 -16.39
C ASN A 26 4.23 6.38 -17.43
N PHE A 27 5.55 6.12 -17.31
CA PHE A 27 6.27 5.18 -18.17
C PHE A 27 5.83 3.73 -17.96
N GLU A 28 5.80 3.26 -16.71
CA GLU A 28 5.35 1.90 -16.37
C GLU A 28 3.83 1.71 -16.57
N ALA A 29 3.09 2.79 -16.46
CA ALA A 29 1.64 2.87 -16.69
C ALA A 29 0.80 1.78 -15.99
N PRO A 30 1.02 1.49 -14.69
CA PRO A 30 0.25 0.47 -13.99
C PRO A 30 -1.23 0.84 -13.94
N ASP A 31 -2.13 -0.15 -14.08
CA ASP A 31 -3.57 0.09 -13.98
C ASP A 31 -3.98 0.55 -12.58
N VAL A 32 -3.32 0.03 -11.55
CA VAL A 32 -3.54 0.37 -10.14
C VAL A 32 -2.25 0.20 -9.35
N PHE A 33 -1.99 1.09 -8.41
CA PHE A 33 -0.85 0.97 -7.49
C PHE A 33 -1.15 1.55 -6.11
N GLY A 34 -0.47 1.02 -5.09
CA GLY A 34 -0.55 1.50 -3.71
C GLY A 34 0.60 2.45 -3.36
N THR A 35 0.33 3.39 -2.47
CA THR A 35 1.34 4.28 -1.88
C THR A 35 1.30 4.19 -0.35
N GLN A 36 2.44 4.40 0.29
CA GLN A 36 2.58 4.47 1.75
C GLN A 36 3.34 5.74 2.14
N GLU A 37 3.15 6.21 3.39
CA GLU A 37 3.79 7.40 3.96
C GLU A 37 3.52 8.71 3.17
N VAL A 38 2.41 8.78 2.46
CA VAL A 38 2.10 9.93 1.59
C VAL A 38 1.15 10.87 2.32
N LEU A 39 1.48 12.17 2.35
CA LEU A 39 0.63 13.22 2.88
C LEU A 39 -0.31 13.77 1.79
N ILE A 40 -1.41 14.41 2.19
CA ILE A 40 -2.41 14.94 1.25
C ILE A 40 -1.82 15.86 0.19
N GLY A 41 -0.84 16.71 0.55
CA GLY A 41 -0.15 17.57 -0.43
C GLY A 41 0.56 16.77 -1.52
N GLN A 42 1.25 15.69 -1.13
CA GLN A 42 1.92 14.80 -2.08
C GLN A 42 0.92 14.05 -2.97
N LEU A 43 -0.23 13.63 -2.43
CA LEU A 43 -1.27 12.98 -3.24
C LEU A 43 -1.84 13.93 -4.30
N ARG A 44 -2.02 15.20 -3.94
CA ARG A 44 -2.46 16.24 -4.89
C ARG A 44 -1.42 16.48 -5.99
N ASP A 45 -0.14 16.54 -5.62
CA ASP A 45 0.96 16.70 -6.58
C ASP A 45 1.09 15.49 -7.52
N LEU A 46 1.00 14.27 -6.98
CA LEU A 46 1.00 13.05 -7.78
C LEU A 46 -0.19 13.01 -8.74
N ARG A 47 -1.40 13.32 -8.26
CA ARG A 47 -2.60 13.36 -9.09
C ARG A 47 -2.47 14.38 -10.24
N ALA A 48 -1.82 15.52 -9.99
CA ALA A 48 -1.57 16.54 -11.01
C ALA A 48 -0.52 16.13 -12.05
N GLY A 49 0.47 15.31 -11.64
CA GLY A 49 1.56 14.86 -12.51
C GLY A 49 1.34 13.50 -13.19
N LEU A 50 0.25 12.79 -12.88
CA LEU A 50 -0.04 11.46 -13.42
C LEU A 50 -1.16 11.49 -14.45
N ASP A 51 -0.91 10.88 -15.63
CA ASP A 51 -1.84 10.85 -16.73
C ASP A 51 -3.03 9.93 -16.45
N ASN A 52 -4.26 10.51 -16.39
CA ASN A 52 -5.51 9.77 -16.20
C ASN A 52 -5.67 9.00 -14.89
N TYR A 53 -4.87 9.26 -13.86
CA TYR A 53 -5.05 8.65 -12.55
C TYR A 53 -5.96 9.46 -11.65
N ASP A 54 -6.63 8.76 -10.76
CA ASP A 54 -7.27 9.29 -9.56
C ASP A 54 -6.90 8.40 -8.37
N PHE A 55 -7.20 8.82 -7.14
CA PHE A 55 -6.87 8.04 -5.96
C PHE A 55 -8.04 7.94 -4.98
N ILE A 56 -7.98 6.92 -4.13
CA ILE A 56 -8.85 6.72 -2.97
C ILE A 56 -7.99 6.55 -1.71
N GLY A 57 -8.56 6.86 -0.58
CA GLY A 57 -7.93 6.79 0.74
C GLY A 57 -8.25 8.01 1.58
N VAL A 58 -7.94 7.91 2.86
CA VAL A 58 -8.09 8.99 3.84
C VAL A 58 -6.84 9.07 4.72
N GLY A 59 -6.62 10.20 5.36
CA GLY A 59 -5.56 10.37 6.36
C GLY A 59 -5.80 9.47 7.58
N ARG A 60 -4.76 8.78 8.01
CA ARG A 60 -4.87 7.77 9.08
C ARG A 60 -5.25 8.34 10.44
N ASP A 61 -4.96 9.64 10.70
CA ASP A 61 -5.09 10.22 12.04
C ASP A 61 -6.52 10.69 12.34
N ASP A 62 -7.30 11.06 11.32
CA ASP A 62 -8.66 11.61 11.50
C ASP A 62 -9.72 11.02 10.56
N GLY A 63 -9.31 10.15 9.62
CA GLY A 63 -10.20 9.62 8.59
C GLY A 63 -10.60 10.67 7.54
N LYS A 64 -9.87 11.75 7.44
CA LYS A 64 -10.07 12.83 6.46
C LYS A 64 -8.76 13.17 5.76
N GLU A 65 -8.07 14.23 6.18
CA GLU A 65 -6.82 14.68 5.54
C GLU A 65 -5.59 14.62 6.45
N ALA A 66 -5.75 14.38 7.76
CA ALA A 66 -4.63 14.37 8.69
C ALA A 66 -3.86 13.05 8.70
N GLY A 67 -2.53 13.17 8.77
CA GLY A 67 -1.61 12.04 8.81
C GLY A 67 -1.28 11.45 7.45
N GLU A 68 -0.57 10.34 7.49
CA GLU A 68 -0.14 9.62 6.29
C GLU A 68 -1.28 8.75 5.73
N TYR A 69 -1.23 8.56 4.42
CA TYR A 69 -2.17 7.72 3.68
C TYR A 69 -1.54 6.40 3.27
N SER A 70 -2.37 5.37 3.19
CA SER A 70 -2.13 4.16 2.40
C SER A 70 -3.03 4.22 1.16
N ALA A 71 -2.80 5.19 0.28
CA ALA A 71 -3.69 5.46 -0.83
C ALA A 71 -3.55 4.45 -1.98
N LEU A 72 -4.64 4.25 -2.73
CA LEU A 72 -4.68 3.51 -3.98
C LEU A 72 -4.91 4.46 -5.14
N PHE A 73 -3.99 4.50 -6.08
CA PHE A 73 -4.14 5.17 -7.37
C PHE A 73 -4.64 4.19 -8.42
N TYR A 74 -5.53 4.63 -9.30
CA TYR A 74 -6.07 3.81 -10.38
C TYR A 74 -6.25 4.63 -11.67
N LYS A 75 -6.04 3.98 -12.81
CA LYS A 75 -6.14 4.56 -14.13
C LYS A 75 -7.59 4.62 -14.59
N LYS A 76 -8.15 5.85 -14.68
CA LYS A 76 -9.59 6.09 -14.94
C LYS A 76 -10.07 5.63 -16.31
N ASP A 77 -9.21 5.60 -17.30
CA ASP A 77 -9.54 5.09 -18.65
C ASP A 77 -9.59 3.56 -18.71
N HIS A 78 -8.86 2.86 -17.84
CA HIS A 78 -8.83 1.39 -17.80
C HIS A 78 -9.80 0.79 -16.77
N LEU A 79 -9.97 1.47 -15.63
CA LEU A 79 -10.72 0.95 -14.50
C LEU A 79 -11.92 1.81 -14.14
N THR A 80 -12.99 1.16 -13.72
CA THR A 80 -14.12 1.77 -13.01
C THR A 80 -14.03 1.40 -11.55
N LEU A 81 -13.99 2.38 -10.66
CA LEU A 81 -14.12 2.17 -9.23
C LEU A 81 -15.59 1.89 -8.91
N LEU A 82 -15.91 0.70 -8.38
CA LEU A 82 -17.27 0.29 -8.06
C LEU A 82 -17.61 0.56 -6.59
N ASN A 83 -16.64 0.31 -5.70
CA ASN A 83 -16.80 0.48 -4.27
C ASN A 83 -15.43 0.72 -3.63
N HIS A 84 -15.38 1.36 -2.47
CA HIS A 84 -14.14 1.57 -1.72
C HIS A 84 -14.40 1.82 -0.25
N GLY A 85 -13.35 1.73 0.54
CA GLY A 85 -13.41 2.06 1.96
C GLY A 85 -12.05 1.99 2.63
N ASN A 86 -12.09 2.25 3.91
CA ASN A 86 -10.90 2.23 4.78
C ASN A 86 -11.26 1.50 6.08
N PHE A 87 -10.26 0.91 6.71
CA PHE A 87 -10.35 0.44 8.08
C PHE A 87 -9.00 0.58 8.77
N TRP A 88 -9.04 0.85 10.07
CA TRP A 88 -7.83 0.99 10.87
C TRP A 88 -7.35 -0.36 11.38
N LEU A 89 -6.03 -0.50 11.49
CA LEU A 89 -5.38 -1.71 11.99
C LEU A 89 -5.31 -1.66 13.52
N ASN A 90 -6.46 -1.81 14.15
CA ASN A 90 -6.64 -1.81 15.61
C ASN A 90 -7.87 -2.65 16.02
N GLU A 91 -8.16 -2.72 17.31
CA GLU A 91 -9.26 -3.50 17.90
C GLU A 91 -10.66 -2.95 17.56
N THR A 92 -10.74 -1.71 17.08
CA THR A 92 -11.97 -1.05 16.60
C THR A 92 -11.74 -0.49 15.21
N PRO A 93 -11.77 -1.32 14.15
CA PRO A 93 -11.30 -0.95 12.81
C PRO A 93 -12.04 0.21 12.12
N ASP A 94 -13.13 0.66 12.66
CA ASP A 94 -13.94 1.81 12.21
C ASP A 94 -13.48 3.16 12.80
N LYS A 95 -12.47 3.16 13.66
CA LYS A 95 -12.02 4.36 14.39
C LYS A 95 -10.51 4.59 14.29
N PRO A 96 -10.07 5.86 14.04
CA PRO A 96 -8.66 6.21 14.00
C PRO A 96 -8.07 6.23 15.41
N LYS A 97 -7.37 5.17 15.79
CA LYS A 97 -6.61 5.08 17.04
C LYS A 97 -5.47 4.09 16.91
N LEU A 98 -4.53 4.14 17.88
CA LEU A 98 -3.50 3.13 18.03
C LEU A 98 -4.13 1.75 18.25
N GLY A 99 -3.54 0.72 17.68
CA GLY A 99 -3.92 -0.67 17.88
C GLY A 99 -2.84 -1.43 18.65
N TRP A 100 -3.25 -2.20 19.65
CA TRP A 100 -2.36 -3.06 20.44
C TRP A 100 -1.12 -2.33 20.96
N ASP A 101 0.08 -2.78 20.58
CA ASP A 101 1.38 -2.18 20.92
C ASP A 101 1.96 -1.29 19.79
N ALA A 102 1.12 -0.79 18.88
CA ALA A 102 1.57 0.01 17.74
C ALA A 102 2.18 1.35 18.17
N ALA A 103 3.23 1.78 17.50
CA ALA A 103 3.84 3.09 17.67
C ALA A 103 3.10 4.21 16.92
N CYS A 104 2.35 3.86 15.85
CA CYS A 104 1.60 4.80 15.03
C CYS A 104 0.20 4.25 14.70
N ILE A 105 -0.75 5.16 14.46
CA ILE A 105 -2.03 4.79 13.87
C ILE A 105 -1.78 4.21 12.47
N ARG A 106 -2.40 3.06 12.15
CA ARG A 106 -2.23 2.35 10.89
C ARG A 106 -3.57 2.11 10.21
N ILE A 107 -3.58 2.18 8.89
CA ILE A 107 -4.79 2.12 8.08
C ILE A 107 -4.59 1.22 6.87
N CYS A 108 -5.66 0.58 6.43
CA CYS A 108 -5.77 -0.10 5.15
C CYS A 108 -6.85 0.58 4.31
N THR A 109 -6.52 0.92 3.08
CA THR A 109 -7.47 1.39 2.06
C THR A 109 -7.77 0.24 1.11
N TRP A 110 -9.02 0.10 0.70
CA TRP A 110 -9.40 -0.90 -0.30
C TRP A 110 -10.31 -0.30 -1.36
N GLY A 111 -10.23 -0.86 -2.57
CA GLY A 111 -11.10 -0.54 -3.68
C GLY A 111 -11.56 -1.78 -4.42
N GLU A 112 -12.81 -1.78 -4.89
CA GLU A 112 -13.36 -2.72 -5.84
C GLU A 112 -13.31 -2.11 -7.23
N PHE A 113 -12.60 -2.74 -8.13
CA PHE A 113 -12.39 -2.25 -9.50
C PHE A 113 -12.99 -3.20 -10.54
N LYS A 114 -13.46 -2.60 -11.62
CA LYS A 114 -13.88 -3.32 -12.83
C LYS A 114 -13.05 -2.85 -14.01
N GLN A 115 -12.37 -3.76 -14.66
CA GLN A 115 -11.65 -3.48 -15.91
C GLN A 115 -12.66 -3.22 -17.03
N LYS A 116 -12.54 -2.07 -17.70
CA LYS A 116 -13.53 -1.62 -18.69
C LYS A 116 -13.62 -2.51 -19.92
N ASN A 117 -12.46 -3.00 -20.38
CA ASN A 117 -12.39 -3.78 -21.63
C ASN A 117 -12.91 -5.22 -21.47
N THR A 118 -12.65 -5.86 -20.33
CA THR A 118 -12.96 -7.28 -20.10
C THR A 118 -14.15 -7.51 -19.18
N GLY A 119 -14.50 -6.49 -18.37
CA GLY A 119 -15.49 -6.63 -17.31
C GLY A 119 -14.94 -7.35 -16.06
N PHE A 120 -13.67 -7.74 -16.06
CA PHE A 120 -13.05 -8.41 -14.92
C PHE A 120 -13.13 -7.55 -13.66
N ARG A 121 -13.55 -8.13 -12.55
CA ARG A 121 -13.70 -7.46 -11.25
C ARG A 121 -12.69 -8.03 -10.27
N PHE A 122 -12.07 -7.15 -9.48
CA PHE A 122 -11.13 -7.51 -8.45
C PHE A 122 -11.12 -6.48 -7.31
N PHE A 123 -10.59 -6.88 -6.17
CA PHE A 123 -10.35 -6.00 -5.02
C PHE A 123 -8.86 -5.75 -4.86
N HIS A 124 -8.51 -4.54 -4.48
CA HIS A 124 -7.15 -4.19 -4.10
C HIS A 124 -7.16 -3.58 -2.70
N PHE A 125 -6.37 -4.16 -1.81
CA PHE A 125 -6.13 -3.67 -0.45
C PHE A 125 -4.71 -3.15 -0.37
N ASN A 126 -4.52 -1.92 0.15
CA ASN A 126 -3.21 -1.31 0.34
C ASN A 126 -3.06 -0.84 1.78
N LEU A 127 -1.95 -1.20 2.42
CA LEU A 127 -1.76 -1.02 3.84
C LEU A 127 -0.34 -0.57 4.20
N HIS A 128 -0.18 -0.11 5.44
CA HIS A 128 1.14 0.10 6.05
C HIS A 128 1.08 -0.40 7.50
N MET A 129 1.79 -1.49 7.78
CA MET A 129 1.84 -2.11 9.11
C MET A 129 2.75 -1.33 10.05
N ASP A 130 2.61 -1.57 11.35
CA ASP A 130 3.45 -0.89 12.34
C ASP A 130 4.90 -1.39 12.29
N HIS A 131 5.84 -0.45 12.43
CA HIS A 131 7.27 -0.74 12.33
C HIS A 131 7.89 -1.17 13.67
N VAL A 132 7.21 -0.99 14.79
CA VAL A 132 7.66 -1.35 16.15
C VAL A 132 6.84 -2.50 16.73
N GLY A 133 5.51 -2.33 16.81
CA GLY A 133 4.61 -3.23 17.51
C GLY A 133 4.55 -4.63 16.88
N VAL A 134 5.06 -5.64 17.58
CA VAL A 134 5.02 -7.05 17.13
C VAL A 134 3.62 -7.62 17.22
N VAL A 135 2.92 -7.35 18.32
CA VAL A 135 1.52 -7.78 18.50
C VAL A 135 0.63 -7.06 17.49
N ALA A 136 0.84 -5.74 17.31
CA ALA A 136 0.10 -4.95 16.34
C ALA A 136 0.22 -5.53 14.91
N ARG A 137 1.42 -5.90 14.46
CA ARG A 137 1.60 -6.53 13.15
C ARG A 137 0.87 -7.87 13.05
N ARG A 138 0.99 -8.74 14.07
CA ARG A 138 0.35 -10.05 14.09
C ARG A 138 -1.18 -9.95 14.03
N GLU A 139 -1.75 -9.14 14.89
CA GLU A 139 -3.20 -8.97 14.95
C GLU A 139 -3.76 -8.21 13.75
N ALA A 140 -3.01 -7.22 13.22
CA ALA A 140 -3.35 -6.55 11.98
C ALA A 140 -3.37 -7.53 10.80
N ALA A 141 -2.42 -8.46 10.69
CA ALA A 141 -2.42 -9.49 9.64
C ALA A 141 -3.69 -10.36 9.70
N LYS A 142 -4.07 -10.81 10.88
CA LYS A 142 -5.32 -11.57 11.09
C LYS A 142 -6.55 -10.74 10.71
N LEU A 143 -6.59 -9.47 11.13
CA LEU A 143 -7.67 -8.55 10.82
C LEU A 143 -7.78 -8.34 9.29
N ILE A 144 -6.68 -8.13 8.60
CA ILE A 144 -6.66 -7.96 7.14
C ILE A 144 -7.21 -9.21 6.45
N VAL A 145 -6.76 -10.41 6.80
CA VAL A 145 -7.29 -11.67 6.24
C VAL A 145 -8.80 -11.78 6.48
N LYS A 146 -9.27 -11.45 7.69
CA LYS A 146 -10.69 -11.43 8.02
C LYS A 146 -11.45 -10.43 7.13
N LYS A 147 -10.96 -9.18 7.01
CA LYS A 147 -11.58 -8.12 6.20
C LYS A 147 -11.59 -8.46 4.71
N VAL A 148 -10.54 -9.07 4.19
CA VAL A 148 -10.49 -9.56 2.81
C VAL A 148 -11.63 -10.57 2.58
N ARG A 149 -11.83 -11.54 3.47
CA ARG A 149 -12.94 -12.53 3.35
C ARG A 149 -14.31 -11.86 3.38
N GLU A 150 -14.51 -10.92 4.32
CA GLU A 150 -15.78 -10.23 4.51
C GLU A 150 -16.14 -9.32 3.33
N ILE A 151 -15.16 -8.60 2.79
CA ILE A 151 -15.36 -7.57 1.76
C ILE A 151 -15.36 -8.19 0.36
N ALA A 152 -14.35 -9.00 0.04
CA ALA A 152 -14.19 -9.54 -1.32
C ALA A 152 -15.05 -10.79 -1.58
N LYS A 153 -15.49 -11.52 -0.56
CA LYS A 153 -16.42 -12.66 -0.64
C LYS A 153 -16.04 -13.69 -1.72
N GLY A 154 -14.73 -13.98 -1.83
CA GLY A 154 -14.21 -14.94 -2.79
C GLY A 154 -13.87 -14.38 -4.17
N ALA A 155 -14.11 -13.09 -4.43
CA ALA A 155 -13.63 -12.43 -5.64
C ALA A 155 -12.08 -12.33 -5.67
N PRO A 156 -11.46 -12.17 -6.85
CA PRO A 156 -10.02 -11.96 -6.96
C PRO A 156 -9.53 -10.77 -6.13
N VAL A 157 -8.42 -10.95 -5.40
CA VAL A 157 -7.87 -9.95 -4.48
C VAL A 157 -6.38 -9.76 -4.73
N VAL A 158 -5.94 -8.51 -4.67
CA VAL A 158 -4.54 -8.10 -4.54
C VAL A 158 -4.36 -7.39 -3.21
N VAL A 159 -3.31 -7.73 -2.48
CA VAL A 159 -2.90 -7.05 -1.24
C VAL A 159 -1.50 -6.51 -1.43
N THR A 160 -1.32 -5.22 -1.25
CA THR A 160 -0.03 -4.54 -1.33
C THR A 160 0.21 -3.68 -0.09
N GLY A 161 1.45 -3.29 0.12
CA GLY A 161 1.76 -2.37 1.21
C GLY A 161 3.19 -2.46 1.70
N ASP A 162 3.46 -1.66 2.72
CA ASP A 162 4.64 -1.84 3.57
C ASP A 162 4.26 -2.68 4.80
N PHE A 163 4.71 -3.91 4.80
CA PHE A 163 4.40 -4.86 5.88
C PHE A 163 5.34 -4.72 7.08
N ASN A 164 6.43 -3.95 6.95
CA ASN A 164 7.47 -3.78 7.96
C ASN A 164 8.06 -5.10 8.48
N VAL A 165 8.03 -6.13 7.66
CA VAL A 165 8.62 -7.46 7.88
C VAL A 165 9.08 -8.04 6.57
N ASP A 166 9.97 -9.01 6.62
CA ASP A 166 10.36 -9.80 5.45
C ASP A 166 9.59 -11.14 5.37
N GLN A 167 9.86 -11.89 4.31
CA GLN A 167 9.24 -13.18 4.01
C GLN A 167 9.51 -14.29 5.04
N ASN A 168 10.45 -14.10 5.97
CA ASN A 168 10.80 -15.09 7.01
C ASN A 168 10.01 -14.85 8.31
N ASN A 169 9.29 -13.74 8.40
CA ASN A 169 8.53 -13.39 9.59
C ASN A 169 7.23 -14.22 9.70
N GLU A 170 6.78 -14.46 10.93
CA GLU A 170 5.53 -15.19 11.19
C GLU A 170 4.30 -14.60 10.50
N ILE A 171 4.28 -13.26 10.34
CA ILE A 171 3.18 -12.52 9.72
C ILE A 171 3.01 -12.92 8.26
N PHE A 172 4.10 -13.16 7.55
CA PHE A 172 4.05 -13.65 6.19
C PHE A 172 3.27 -14.96 6.09
N LYS A 173 3.46 -15.88 7.05
CA LYS A 173 2.71 -17.13 7.14
C LYS A 173 1.23 -16.90 7.40
N ILE A 174 0.85 -15.91 8.21
CA ILE A 174 -0.58 -15.60 8.45
C ILE A 174 -1.30 -15.30 7.11
N PHE A 175 -0.65 -14.59 6.21
CA PHE A 175 -1.21 -14.32 4.88
C PHE A 175 -1.21 -15.57 3.99
N THR A 176 -0.09 -16.26 3.85
CA THR A 176 0.04 -17.40 2.94
C THR A 176 -0.74 -18.63 3.39
N ASP A 177 -0.84 -18.88 4.69
CA ASP A 177 -1.58 -20.02 5.27
C ASP A 177 -3.10 -19.72 5.36
N SER A 178 -3.51 -18.50 5.03
CA SER A 178 -4.93 -18.11 5.04
C SER A 178 -5.81 -18.91 4.07
N GLY A 179 -5.22 -19.54 3.07
CA GLY A 179 -5.92 -20.24 1.99
C GLY A 179 -6.56 -19.33 0.93
N ILE A 180 -6.48 -18.00 1.09
CA ILE A 180 -7.05 -17.01 0.15
C ILE A 180 -6.01 -16.12 -0.52
N LEU A 181 -4.80 -16.05 0.02
CA LEU A 181 -3.70 -15.25 -0.50
C LEU A 181 -2.48 -16.13 -0.79
N LYS A 182 -1.73 -15.73 -1.81
CA LYS A 182 -0.45 -16.34 -2.17
C LYS A 182 0.59 -15.24 -2.34
N ASP A 183 1.82 -15.52 -1.96
CA ASP A 183 2.94 -14.63 -2.27
C ASP A 183 3.17 -14.60 -3.79
N SER A 184 3.04 -13.41 -4.36
CA SER A 184 3.21 -13.21 -5.80
C SER A 184 4.61 -13.55 -6.28
N TYR A 185 5.64 -13.32 -5.45
CA TYR A 185 7.02 -13.64 -5.80
C TYR A 185 7.22 -15.15 -5.95
N THR A 186 6.71 -15.96 -5.03
CA THR A 186 6.83 -17.42 -5.11
C THR A 186 5.92 -18.04 -6.16
N ALA A 187 4.75 -17.44 -6.40
CA ALA A 187 3.78 -17.92 -7.38
C ALA A 187 4.15 -17.56 -8.83
N ALA A 188 4.95 -16.51 -9.03
CA ALA A 188 5.32 -16.04 -10.37
C ALA A 188 6.26 -17.00 -11.08
N ARG A 189 5.95 -17.32 -12.34
CA ARG A 189 6.85 -18.10 -13.22
C ARG A 189 8.08 -17.30 -13.63
N LEU A 190 7.93 -16.01 -13.87
CA LEU A 190 9.00 -15.09 -14.23
C LEU A 190 9.09 -13.99 -13.17
N ARG A 191 10.31 -13.64 -12.78
CA ARG A 191 10.59 -12.59 -11.81
C ARG A 191 11.53 -11.58 -12.45
N PHE A 192 11.12 -10.32 -12.46
CA PHE A 192 11.92 -9.25 -13.05
C PHE A 192 13.17 -8.94 -12.23
N ALA A 193 13.05 -8.92 -10.91
CA ALA A 193 14.14 -8.66 -9.99
C ALA A 193 14.16 -9.68 -8.86
N GLU A 194 15.36 -10.16 -8.52
CA GLU A 194 15.59 -11.09 -7.41
C GLU A 194 16.02 -10.37 -6.12
N ASN A 195 16.15 -9.04 -6.18
CA ASN A 195 16.55 -8.22 -5.04
C ASN A 195 15.39 -8.02 -4.06
N GLY A 196 15.74 -7.79 -2.80
CA GLY A 196 14.78 -7.33 -1.81
C GLY A 196 14.27 -5.91 -2.09
N THR A 197 13.17 -5.55 -1.43
CA THR A 197 12.49 -4.26 -1.63
C THR A 197 12.98 -3.16 -0.69
N PHE A 198 13.78 -3.50 0.32
CA PHE A 198 14.33 -2.55 1.28
C PHE A 198 15.85 -2.39 1.06
N ASN A 199 16.33 -1.18 0.87
CA ASN A 199 17.75 -0.87 0.65
C ASN A 199 18.32 0.24 1.56
N ASP A 200 17.57 0.71 2.55
CA ASP A 200 17.99 1.77 3.50
C ASP A 200 18.57 3.01 2.78
N TYR A 201 17.98 3.37 1.63
CA TYR A 201 18.45 4.46 0.76
C TYR A 201 19.90 4.31 0.29
N LYS A 202 20.43 3.08 0.28
CA LYS A 202 21.78 2.74 -0.22
C LYS A 202 21.63 2.07 -1.60
N PRO A 203 21.88 2.79 -2.71
CA PRO A 203 21.55 2.30 -4.06
C PRO A 203 22.30 1.02 -4.46
N TYR A 204 23.43 0.74 -3.81
CA TYR A 204 24.23 -0.46 -4.08
C TYR A 204 24.04 -1.59 -3.06
N MET A 205 23.16 -1.40 -2.08
CA MET A 205 22.87 -2.43 -1.08
C MET A 205 22.07 -3.56 -1.71
N LYS A 206 22.67 -4.75 -1.76
CA LYS A 206 21.93 -5.97 -2.12
C LYS A 206 21.24 -6.51 -0.87
N THR A 207 19.95 -6.67 -0.92
CA THR A 207 19.15 -7.27 0.15
C THR A 207 18.25 -8.35 -0.42
N GLN A 208 17.93 -9.36 0.40
CA GLN A 208 16.95 -10.40 0.07
C GLN A 208 15.63 -10.21 0.83
N SER A 209 15.54 -9.19 1.67
CA SER A 209 14.31 -8.83 2.38
C SER A 209 13.26 -8.32 1.40
N ARG A 210 12.13 -9.01 1.34
CA ARG A 210 11.01 -8.76 0.42
C ARG A 210 9.74 -8.52 1.18
#